data_8f7bea441408fc009587c90ab233e55f
#
_entry.id   8f7bea441408fc009587c90ab233e55f
#
_cell.length_a   1.000
_cell.length_b   1.000
_cell.length_c   1.000
_cell.angle_alpha   90.00
_cell.angle_beta   90.00
_cell.angle_gamma   90.00
#
_symmetry.space_group_name_H-M   'P 1'
#
loop_
_entity.id
_entity.type
_entity.pdbx_description
1 polymer ?
#
loop_
_entity_poly.entity_id
_entity_poly.type
_entity_poly.pdbx_seq_one_letter_code
_entity_poly.pdbx_strand_id
1 'polypeptide(L)'
;MSNVTNVKAKMFKAVSASTTSIAAGQTLGGAGEMNLTGTSVSDGSNMATTVTLTSTGNISGVNFTITGTDASGSTVSETRAGPNNTTVATTQAFLTVTKVETNGAVSTNTSVGFSATSTTQGIVFEGRTKVRGLHGVSDSGTAGALAIRNTSQSGTKLLEIDAPAAAGMVDPYIPDNGVLFDDGAFIDISTGYDSVTIFFDG
;
A
#
# COMPACT_ATOMS: atom_id res chain seq x y z
N MET A 1 11.90 1.36 -39.62
CA MET A 1 12.19 1.48 -38.16
C MET A 1 11.13 0.68 -37.45
N SER A 2 11.52 -0.38 -36.77
CA SER A 2 10.58 -1.19 -35.99
C SER A 2 10.16 -0.37 -34.77
N ASN A 3 8.91 0.08 -34.70
CA ASN A 3 8.31 0.61 -33.47
C ASN A 3 8.10 -0.57 -32.53
N VAL A 4 9.12 -0.91 -31.76
CA VAL A 4 8.95 -1.79 -30.61
C VAL A 4 8.25 -0.95 -29.55
N THR A 5 6.93 -1.03 -29.49
CA THR A 5 6.17 -0.54 -28.35
C THR A 5 6.52 -1.43 -27.17
N ASN A 6 7.37 -0.94 -26.29
CA ASN A 6 7.72 -1.64 -25.06
C ASN A 6 6.54 -1.55 -24.07
N VAL A 7 5.58 -2.46 -24.20
CA VAL A 7 4.57 -2.62 -23.19
C VAL A 7 5.25 -3.19 -21.94
N LYS A 8 5.14 -2.45 -20.85
CA LYS A 8 5.59 -2.87 -19.51
C LYS A 8 4.42 -3.44 -18.74
N ALA A 9 4.71 -4.28 -17.78
CA ALA A 9 3.71 -4.81 -16.84
C ALA A 9 4.13 -4.52 -15.40
N LYS A 10 3.17 -4.13 -14.56
CA LYS A 10 3.36 -3.99 -13.13
C LYS A 10 2.20 -4.66 -12.40
N MET A 11 2.54 -5.55 -11.48
CA MET A 11 1.55 -6.25 -10.67
C MET A 11 1.37 -5.51 -9.34
N PHE A 12 0.13 -5.40 -8.92
CA PHE A 12 -0.30 -4.90 -7.63
C PHE A 12 -1.09 -5.99 -6.92
N LYS A 13 -0.88 -6.12 -5.62
CA LYS A 13 -1.55 -7.12 -4.82
C LYS A 13 -2.20 -6.46 -3.61
N ALA A 14 -3.42 -6.84 -3.28
CA ALA A 14 -4.07 -6.37 -2.06
C ALA A 14 -3.24 -6.77 -0.83
N VAL A 15 -3.10 -5.83 0.11
CA VAL A 15 -2.37 -6.05 1.36
C VAL A 15 -3.35 -6.56 2.41
N SER A 16 -3.11 -7.75 2.94
CA SER A 16 -3.88 -8.27 4.08
C SER A 16 -3.39 -7.63 5.37
N ALA A 17 -4.30 -7.26 6.28
CA ALA A 17 -3.93 -6.72 7.58
C ALA A 17 -3.02 -7.67 8.35
N SER A 18 -2.02 -7.10 9.00
CA SER A 18 -1.14 -7.83 9.91
C SER A 18 -0.71 -6.90 11.04
N THR A 19 -0.76 -7.39 12.26
CA THR A 19 -0.29 -6.62 13.43
C THR A 19 1.18 -6.82 13.73
N THR A 20 1.87 -7.73 13.05
CA THR A 20 3.24 -8.18 13.40
C THR A 20 4.20 -8.28 12.22
N SER A 21 3.75 -7.97 11.00
CA SER A 21 4.56 -8.20 9.78
C SER A 21 5.82 -7.35 9.68
N ILE A 22 5.86 -6.18 10.35
CA ILE A 22 6.99 -5.26 10.35
C ILE A 22 7.87 -5.52 11.57
N ALA A 23 7.28 -5.64 12.75
CA ALA A 23 7.98 -5.99 13.98
C ALA A 23 7.10 -6.87 14.87
N ALA A 24 7.64 -7.99 15.32
CA ALA A 24 7.01 -8.81 16.33
C ALA A 24 6.88 -8.04 17.65
N GLY A 25 5.96 -8.49 18.50
CA GLY A 25 5.75 -7.86 19.79
C GLY A 25 7.01 -7.84 20.65
N GLN A 26 7.42 -6.67 21.12
CA GLN A 26 8.61 -6.45 21.92
C GLN A 26 8.44 -5.31 22.92
N THR A 27 9.32 -5.26 23.90
CA THR A 27 9.45 -4.18 24.88
C THR A 27 10.81 -3.51 24.74
N LEU A 28 10.90 -2.22 25.11
CA LEU A 28 12.15 -1.47 25.17
C LEU A 28 12.30 -0.83 26.57
N GLY A 29 13.45 -0.97 27.16
CA GLY A 29 13.74 -0.42 28.49
C GLY A 29 13.96 1.10 28.50
N GLY A 30 14.04 1.77 27.35
CA GLY A 30 14.27 3.20 27.15
C GLY A 30 13.93 3.60 25.73
N ALA A 31 14.22 4.86 25.40
CA ALA A 31 14.18 5.33 24.01
C ALA A 31 15.14 4.51 23.14
N GLY A 32 14.70 4.15 21.94
CA GLY A 32 15.52 3.34 21.05
C GLY A 32 14.76 2.87 19.81
N GLU A 33 15.43 2.03 19.04
CA GLU A 33 14.90 1.46 17.80
C GLU A 33 14.30 0.08 18.05
N MET A 34 13.15 -0.19 17.45
CA MET A 34 12.52 -1.51 17.46
C MET A 34 13.22 -2.45 16.47
N ASN A 35 13.36 -3.73 16.83
CA ASN A 35 13.85 -4.75 15.92
C ASN A 35 12.78 -5.06 14.87
N LEU A 36 13.09 -4.78 13.61
CA LEU A 36 12.20 -5.08 12.49
C LEU A 36 12.46 -6.51 11.98
N THR A 37 11.39 -7.24 11.75
CA THR A 37 11.43 -8.59 11.15
C THR A 37 11.15 -8.57 9.64
N GLY A 38 10.63 -7.46 9.14
CA GLY A 38 10.38 -7.20 7.73
C GLY A 38 10.55 -5.71 7.43
N THR A 39 10.89 -5.37 6.20
CA THR A 39 11.06 -3.97 5.76
C THR A 39 10.00 -3.54 4.75
N SER A 40 9.19 -4.48 4.27
CA SER A 40 8.16 -4.22 3.28
C SER A 40 6.78 -4.38 3.89
N VAL A 41 5.93 -3.38 3.71
CA VAL A 41 4.51 -3.42 4.09
C VAL A 41 3.72 -4.37 3.19
N SER A 42 4.28 -4.69 2.04
CA SER A 42 3.54 -5.41 1.03
C SER A 42 4.42 -6.44 0.32
N ASP A 43 4.57 -7.62 0.78
CA ASP A 43 5.24 -8.76 0.12
C ASP A 43 5.37 -8.67 -1.43
N GLY A 44 6.00 -7.61 -1.94
CA GLY A 44 6.10 -7.31 -3.36
C GLY A 44 4.79 -6.85 -4.02
N SER A 45 3.82 -6.36 -3.25
CA SER A 45 2.51 -5.92 -3.75
C SER A 45 2.54 -4.63 -4.55
N ASN A 46 3.62 -3.85 -4.48
CA ASN A 46 3.73 -2.49 -5.01
C ASN A 46 2.67 -1.50 -4.47
N MET A 47 2.04 -1.80 -3.33
CA MET A 47 0.99 -0.99 -2.72
C MET A 47 1.46 -0.42 -1.38
N ALA A 48 1.31 0.89 -1.21
CA ALA A 48 1.53 1.52 0.09
C ALA A 48 0.25 1.46 0.94
N THR A 49 0.42 1.24 2.24
CA THR A 49 -0.69 1.22 3.20
C THR A 49 -0.27 1.82 4.54
N THR A 50 -1.22 2.08 5.43
CA THR A 50 -0.93 2.64 6.74
C THR A 50 -0.28 1.60 7.65
N VAL A 51 0.67 2.06 8.47
CA VAL A 51 1.36 1.24 9.48
C VAL A 51 0.56 1.25 10.78
N THR A 52 0.43 0.10 11.41
CA THR A 52 -0.28 -0.05 12.70
C THR A 52 0.69 -0.32 13.82
N LEU A 53 0.42 0.29 14.97
CA LEU A 53 1.06 0.01 16.26
C LEU A 53 0.02 -0.67 17.14
N THR A 54 0.29 -1.86 17.65
CA THR A 54 -0.63 -2.62 18.50
C THR A 54 0.03 -2.95 19.81
N SER A 55 -0.64 -2.64 20.93
CA SER A 55 -0.19 -2.97 22.28
C SER A 55 -1.33 -3.44 23.15
N THR A 56 -1.05 -4.39 24.04
CA THR A 56 -1.98 -4.90 25.06
C THR A 56 -2.00 -4.05 26.34
N GLY A 57 -1.20 -2.99 26.39
CA GLY A 57 -1.14 -2.07 27.52
C GLY A 57 -1.13 -0.61 27.09
N ASN A 58 -1.11 0.29 28.06
CA ASN A 58 -1.09 1.72 27.83
C ASN A 58 0.34 2.23 27.66
N ILE A 59 0.69 2.63 26.42
CA ILE A 59 1.94 3.30 26.07
C ILE A 59 1.69 4.62 25.33
N SER A 60 0.53 5.24 25.53
CA SER A 60 0.15 6.48 24.85
C SER A 60 1.06 7.68 25.15
N GLY A 61 1.86 7.60 26.22
CA GLY A 61 2.90 8.59 26.54
C GLY A 61 4.19 8.45 25.76
N VAL A 62 4.35 7.38 24.96
CA VAL A 62 5.52 7.13 24.13
C VAL A 62 5.19 7.48 22.68
N ASN A 63 6.05 8.24 22.03
CA ASN A 63 5.91 8.54 20.61
C ASN A 63 6.79 7.57 19.79
N PHE A 64 6.22 7.08 18.70
CA PHE A 64 6.86 6.22 17.73
C PHE A 64 7.07 7.02 16.44
N THR A 65 8.31 7.11 15.99
CA THR A 65 8.66 7.69 14.70
C THR A 65 8.91 6.56 13.71
N ILE A 66 8.03 6.44 12.72
CA ILE A 66 8.09 5.44 11.65
C ILE A 66 8.71 6.11 10.43
N THR A 67 9.76 5.52 9.87
CA THR A 67 10.43 5.99 8.66
C THR A 67 10.42 4.89 7.60
N GLY A 68 10.20 5.28 6.36
CA GLY A 68 10.11 4.35 5.23
C GLY A 68 9.98 5.07 3.90
N THR A 69 9.39 4.43 2.93
CA THR A 69 9.10 5.03 1.61
C THR A 69 7.60 5.01 1.34
N ASP A 70 7.12 6.00 0.60
CA ASP A 70 5.77 6.02 0.04
C ASP A 70 5.68 5.19 -1.26
N ALA A 71 4.52 5.23 -1.92
CA ALA A 71 4.27 4.51 -3.18
C ALA A 71 5.19 4.96 -4.33
N SER A 72 5.76 6.17 -4.27
CA SER A 72 6.70 6.71 -5.26
C SER A 72 8.16 6.33 -4.97
N GLY A 73 8.43 5.69 -3.81
CA GLY A 73 9.78 5.43 -3.34
C GLY A 73 10.43 6.61 -2.62
N SER A 74 9.70 7.73 -2.45
CA SER A 74 10.19 8.89 -1.68
C SER A 74 10.21 8.57 -0.19
N THR A 75 11.28 9.02 0.50
CA THR A 75 11.37 8.83 1.95
C THR A 75 10.30 9.64 2.67
N VAL A 76 9.56 8.96 3.54
CA VAL A 76 8.52 9.55 4.38
C VAL A 76 8.73 9.15 5.83
N SER A 77 8.29 10.00 6.75
CA SER A 77 8.34 9.74 8.19
C SER A 77 7.12 10.32 8.87
N GLU A 78 6.56 9.58 9.82
CA GLU A 78 5.46 10.03 10.67
C GLU A 78 5.74 9.68 12.12
N THR A 79 5.44 10.63 13.03
CA THR A 79 5.48 10.40 14.47
C THR A 79 4.05 10.18 14.99
N ARG A 80 3.84 9.08 15.68
CA ARG A 80 2.55 8.68 16.23
C ARG A 80 2.66 8.39 17.72
N ALA A 81 1.68 8.86 18.50
CA ALA A 81 1.56 8.43 19.90
C ALA A 81 1.25 6.92 19.96
N GLY A 82 1.84 6.25 20.92
CA GLY A 82 1.62 4.83 21.14
C GLY A 82 0.17 4.49 21.51
N PRO A 83 -0.23 3.24 21.34
CA PRO A 83 -1.58 2.77 21.65
C PRO A 83 -1.85 2.70 23.17
N ASN A 84 -3.13 2.77 23.53
CA ASN A 84 -3.64 2.52 24.88
C ASN A 84 -4.53 1.27 24.86
N ASN A 85 -3.93 0.09 25.03
CA ASN A 85 -4.60 -1.21 24.96
C ASN A 85 -5.46 -1.38 23.68
N THR A 86 -4.89 -0.99 22.54
CA THR A 86 -5.59 -0.95 21.25
C THR A 86 -4.59 -0.99 20.11
N THR A 87 -5.07 -0.73 18.92
CA THR A 87 -4.26 -0.49 17.71
C THR A 87 -4.46 0.94 17.25
N VAL A 88 -3.38 1.64 16.93
CA VAL A 88 -3.39 2.94 16.27
C VAL A 88 -2.68 2.83 14.93
N ALA A 89 -3.12 3.61 13.94
CA ALA A 89 -2.53 3.59 12.60
C ALA A 89 -1.91 4.96 12.27
N THR A 90 -0.92 4.95 11.38
CA THR A 90 -0.39 6.16 10.74
C THR A 90 -1.47 6.78 9.84
N THR A 91 -1.31 8.06 9.56
CA THR A 91 -2.11 8.76 8.53
C THR A 91 -1.46 8.60 7.16
N GLN A 92 -0.11 8.63 7.15
CA GLN A 92 0.70 8.41 5.97
C GLN A 92 0.67 6.93 5.57
N ALA A 93 0.61 6.67 4.27
CA ALA A 93 0.80 5.34 3.71
C ALA A 93 2.28 5.08 3.43
N PHE A 94 2.73 3.86 3.72
CA PHE A 94 4.10 3.39 3.54
C PHE A 94 4.12 2.19 2.58
N LEU A 95 5.01 2.22 1.60
CA LEU A 95 5.34 1.06 0.78
C LEU A 95 6.37 0.17 1.48
N THR A 96 7.34 0.78 2.14
CA THR A 96 8.33 0.09 2.97
C THR A 96 8.45 0.79 4.32
N VAL A 97 8.84 0.04 5.36
CA VAL A 97 9.25 0.59 6.65
C VAL A 97 10.69 0.18 6.89
N THR A 98 11.56 1.15 7.04
CA THR A 98 13.00 0.93 7.25
C THR A 98 13.42 1.12 8.69
N LYS A 99 12.61 1.86 9.49
CA LYS A 99 12.95 2.18 10.88
C LYS A 99 11.70 2.50 11.69
N VAL A 100 11.68 2.09 12.95
CA VAL A 100 10.71 2.50 13.96
C VAL A 100 11.47 2.86 15.23
N GLU A 101 11.45 4.13 15.63
CA GLU A 101 12.12 4.64 16.82
C GLU A 101 11.10 5.08 17.85
N THR A 102 11.47 4.94 19.14
CA THR A 102 10.67 5.42 20.27
C THR A 102 11.42 6.47 21.07
N ASN A 103 10.71 7.46 21.58
CA ASN A 103 11.27 8.49 22.45
C ASN A 103 11.28 8.11 23.93
N GLY A 104 10.85 6.91 24.29
CA GLY A 104 10.77 6.44 25.67
C GLY A 104 10.67 4.92 25.77
N ALA A 105 10.57 4.42 26.98
CA ALA A 105 10.46 3.01 27.28
C ALA A 105 9.10 2.45 26.79
N VAL A 106 9.15 1.34 26.08
CA VAL A 106 7.97 0.56 25.68
C VAL A 106 7.76 -0.55 26.72
N SER A 107 6.96 -0.27 27.73
CA SER A 107 6.80 -1.12 28.91
C SER A 107 5.91 -2.34 28.69
N THR A 108 5.15 -2.38 27.60
CA THR A 108 4.25 -3.47 27.25
C THR A 108 4.58 -4.03 25.88
N ASN A 109 4.24 -5.29 25.65
CA ASN A 109 4.48 -5.94 24.37
C ASN A 109 3.77 -5.21 23.24
N THR A 110 4.56 -4.60 22.38
CA THR A 110 4.09 -3.76 21.26
C THR A 110 4.62 -4.29 19.95
N SER A 111 3.73 -4.48 19.00
CA SER A 111 4.03 -4.94 17.65
C SER A 111 3.74 -3.86 16.61
N VAL A 112 4.38 -3.99 15.46
CA VAL A 112 4.20 -3.12 14.30
C VAL A 112 3.79 -3.96 13.10
N GLY A 113 2.77 -3.52 12.42
CA GLY A 113 2.27 -4.15 11.22
C GLY A 113 1.62 -3.15 10.28
N PHE A 114 0.67 -3.59 9.49
CA PHE A 114 -0.04 -2.71 8.57
C PHE A 114 -1.53 -3.03 8.52
N SER A 115 -2.29 -2.06 8.07
CA SER A 115 -3.73 -2.15 7.92
C SER A 115 -4.09 -2.70 6.55
N ALA A 116 -5.02 -3.65 6.49
CA ALA A 116 -5.77 -3.90 5.27
C ALA A 116 -6.80 -2.78 5.14
N THR A 117 -6.48 -1.74 4.43
CA THR A 117 -7.42 -0.62 4.30
C THR A 117 -7.74 -0.34 2.85
N SER A 118 -8.90 0.30 2.68
CA SER A 118 -9.37 0.93 1.46
C SER A 118 -8.44 2.04 0.90
N THR A 119 -7.30 2.30 1.53
CA THR A 119 -6.32 3.30 1.12
C THR A 119 -5.03 2.70 0.58
N THR A 120 -5.08 1.52 0.01
CA THR A 120 -3.95 0.93 -0.70
C THR A 120 -3.66 1.74 -1.95
N GLN A 121 -2.43 2.22 -2.06
CA GLN A 121 -1.99 3.14 -3.09
C GLN A 121 -0.82 2.55 -3.86
N GLY A 122 -0.85 2.68 -5.16
CA GLY A 122 0.25 2.25 -6.01
C GLY A 122 0.46 3.19 -7.19
N ILE A 123 1.71 3.34 -7.60
CA ILE A 123 2.06 4.07 -8.81
C ILE A 123 2.31 3.05 -9.91
N VAL A 124 1.53 3.15 -10.99
CA VAL A 124 1.77 2.37 -12.21
C VAL A 124 3.00 2.94 -12.91
N PHE A 125 2.98 4.23 -13.19
CA PHE A 125 4.07 4.96 -13.82
C PHE A 125 4.02 6.44 -13.47
N GLU A 126 5.18 7.04 -13.21
CA GLU A 126 5.35 8.48 -13.02
C GLU A 126 5.60 9.16 -14.36
N GLY A 127 4.81 10.16 -14.68
CA GLY A 127 4.85 10.85 -15.96
C GLY A 127 3.86 10.29 -16.99
N ARG A 128 3.86 10.89 -18.17
CA ARG A 128 2.89 10.58 -19.22
C ARG A 128 2.97 9.14 -19.68
N THR A 129 1.85 8.42 -19.60
CA THR A 129 1.77 6.99 -19.96
C THR A 129 0.40 6.63 -20.55
N LYS A 130 0.32 5.48 -21.17
CA LYS A 130 -0.95 4.87 -21.58
C LYS A 130 -1.13 3.51 -20.91
N VAL A 131 -2.26 3.32 -20.25
CA VAL A 131 -2.69 2.00 -19.81
C VAL A 131 -3.29 1.26 -20.99
N ARG A 132 -2.68 0.14 -21.35
CA ARG A 132 -3.00 -0.66 -22.54
C ARG A 132 -3.89 -1.85 -22.25
N GLY A 133 -3.82 -2.35 -21.03
CA GLY A 133 -4.58 -3.51 -20.59
C GLY A 133 -4.51 -3.67 -19.09
N LEU A 134 -5.37 -4.52 -18.59
CA LEU A 134 -5.45 -4.88 -17.19
C LEU A 134 -5.87 -6.33 -17.09
N HIS A 135 -5.24 -7.07 -16.19
CA HIS A 135 -5.67 -8.39 -15.77
C HIS A 135 -5.83 -8.42 -14.26
N GLY A 136 -7.04 -8.61 -13.79
CA GLY A 136 -7.39 -8.69 -12.37
C GLY A 136 -7.82 -10.09 -11.96
N VAL A 137 -7.53 -10.43 -10.71
CA VAL A 137 -8.09 -11.61 -10.02
C VAL A 137 -8.96 -11.09 -8.89
N SER A 138 -10.25 -11.38 -8.94
CA SER A 138 -11.18 -10.99 -7.89
C SER A 138 -11.16 -11.97 -6.72
N ASP A 139 -11.34 -11.44 -5.52
CA ASP A 139 -11.52 -12.20 -4.29
C ASP A 139 -12.91 -12.84 -4.23
N SER A 140 -13.02 -13.94 -3.47
CA SER A 140 -14.31 -14.59 -3.21
C SER A 140 -15.07 -13.90 -2.09
N GLY A 141 -16.29 -13.47 -2.37
CA GLY A 141 -17.24 -13.02 -1.37
C GLY A 141 -17.34 -11.50 -1.15
N THR A 142 -16.49 -10.70 -1.77
CA THR A 142 -16.53 -9.24 -1.63
C THR A 142 -16.47 -8.56 -2.99
N ALA A 143 -17.50 -7.75 -3.31
CA ALA A 143 -17.42 -6.86 -4.47
C ALA A 143 -16.43 -5.73 -4.19
N GLY A 144 -15.69 -5.30 -5.21
CA GLY A 144 -14.72 -4.24 -5.10
C GLY A 144 -14.61 -3.40 -6.36
N ALA A 145 -13.79 -2.37 -6.30
CA ALA A 145 -13.50 -1.53 -7.45
C ALA A 145 -12.00 -1.25 -7.52
N LEU A 146 -11.52 -1.15 -8.74
CA LEU A 146 -10.19 -0.67 -9.08
C LEU A 146 -10.36 0.64 -9.82
N ALA A 147 -9.68 1.67 -9.36
CA ALA A 147 -9.61 2.95 -10.05
C ALA A 147 -8.18 3.22 -10.50
N ILE A 148 -8.01 3.74 -11.72
CA ILE A 148 -6.75 4.34 -12.16
C ILE A 148 -6.98 5.81 -12.38
N ARG A 149 -6.17 6.61 -11.68
CA ARG A 149 -6.27 8.06 -11.59
C ARG A 149 -5.08 8.74 -12.26
N ASN A 150 -5.30 9.92 -12.77
CA ASN A 150 -4.24 10.77 -13.29
C ASN A 150 -3.50 11.45 -12.12
N THR A 151 -2.19 11.47 -12.14
CA THR A 151 -1.28 12.19 -11.23
C THR A 151 -1.15 11.58 -9.82
N SER A 152 -2.24 11.35 -9.09
CA SER A 152 -2.19 10.97 -7.67
C SER A 152 -3.48 10.29 -7.21
N GLN A 153 -3.54 9.85 -5.95
CA GLN A 153 -4.73 9.27 -5.33
C GLN A 153 -5.95 10.21 -5.37
N SER A 154 -5.74 11.52 -5.28
CA SER A 154 -6.80 12.53 -5.39
C SER A 154 -7.04 13.01 -6.82
N GLY A 155 -6.28 12.48 -7.78
CA GLY A 155 -6.38 12.85 -9.19
C GLY A 155 -7.67 12.38 -9.85
N THR A 156 -7.93 12.92 -11.02
CA THR A 156 -9.12 12.55 -11.82
C THR A 156 -9.11 11.06 -12.14
N LYS A 157 -10.17 10.35 -11.79
CA LYS A 157 -10.37 8.96 -12.14
C LYS A 157 -10.69 8.87 -13.63
N LEU A 158 -9.83 8.19 -14.40
CA LEU A 158 -9.97 8.00 -15.84
C LEU A 158 -10.42 6.57 -16.19
N LEU A 159 -10.18 5.60 -15.33
CA LEU A 159 -10.60 4.22 -15.51
C LEU A 159 -11.10 3.66 -14.17
N GLU A 160 -12.24 3.00 -14.21
CA GLU A 160 -12.80 2.26 -13.07
C GLU A 160 -13.33 0.91 -13.54
N ILE A 161 -13.04 -0.13 -12.79
CA ILE A 161 -13.42 -1.49 -13.11
C ILE A 161 -13.87 -2.17 -11.83
N ASP A 162 -15.11 -2.61 -11.82
CA ASP A 162 -15.70 -3.32 -10.69
C ASP A 162 -15.35 -4.81 -10.73
N ALA A 163 -15.04 -5.37 -9.57
CA ALA A 163 -14.92 -6.80 -9.37
C ALA A 163 -16.21 -7.35 -8.77
N PRO A 164 -16.72 -8.48 -9.29
CA PRO A 164 -17.86 -9.15 -8.69
C PRO A 164 -17.48 -9.76 -7.32
N ALA A 165 -18.49 -9.98 -6.46
CA ALA A 165 -18.31 -10.71 -5.20
C ALA A 165 -18.17 -12.24 -5.42
N ALA A 166 -17.33 -12.62 -6.36
CA ALA A 166 -17.04 -14.00 -6.72
C ALA A 166 -15.59 -14.11 -7.20
N ALA A 167 -14.91 -15.18 -6.82
CA ALA A 167 -13.57 -15.45 -7.34
C ALA A 167 -13.62 -15.63 -8.87
N GLY A 168 -12.74 -14.93 -9.57
CA GLY A 168 -12.69 -14.99 -11.01
C GLY A 168 -11.63 -14.05 -11.61
N MET A 169 -11.58 -14.06 -12.92
CA MET A 169 -10.73 -13.15 -13.69
C MET A 169 -11.55 -11.94 -14.14
N VAL A 170 -10.93 -10.78 -14.04
CA VAL A 170 -11.44 -9.50 -14.54
C VAL A 170 -10.49 -9.02 -15.61
N ASP A 171 -10.92 -9.08 -16.86
CA ASP A 171 -10.11 -8.76 -18.04
C ASP A 171 -10.93 -7.86 -18.98
N PRO A 172 -11.05 -6.57 -18.65
CA PRO A 172 -11.84 -5.63 -19.43
C PRO A 172 -11.18 -5.31 -20.76
N TYR A 173 -11.96 -5.18 -21.80
CA TYR A 173 -11.48 -4.65 -23.07
C TYR A 173 -11.14 -3.16 -22.95
N ILE A 174 -9.89 -2.82 -23.23
CA ILE A 174 -9.43 -1.43 -23.36
C ILE A 174 -9.20 -1.12 -24.85
N PRO A 175 -9.85 -0.10 -25.42
CA PRO A 175 -9.74 0.19 -26.86
C PRO A 175 -8.31 0.43 -27.33
N ASP A 176 -8.05 0.13 -28.57
CA ASP A 176 -6.78 -0.02 -29.33
C ASP A 176 -5.56 0.82 -28.89
N ASN A 177 -5.73 2.07 -28.52
CA ASN A 177 -4.62 2.93 -28.11
C ASN A 177 -4.45 3.09 -26.60
N GLY A 178 -5.30 2.41 -25.82
CA GLY A 178 -5.28 2.52 -24.37
C GLY A 178 -5.82 3.84 -23.84
N VAL A 179 -5.86 3.97 -22.53
CA VAL A 179 -6.26 5.20 -21.83
C VAL A 179 -5.02 6.02 -21.51
N LEU A 180 -5.02 7.29 -21.94
CA LEU A 180 -3.91 8.21 -21.72
C LEU A 180 -4.00 8.85 -20.33
N PHE A 181 -2.88 8.85 -19.62
CA PHE A 181 -2.62 9.55 -18.36
C PHE A 181 -1.50 10.56 -18.62
N ASP A 182 -1.81 11.86 -18.54
CA ASP A 182 -0.88 12.91 -18.94
C ASP A 182 0.25 13.14 -17.93
N ASP A 183 -0.02 12.96 -16.64
CA ASP A 183 0.92 13.26 -15.55
C ASP A 183 1.23 12.07 -14.64
N GLY A 184 0.94 10.86 -15.12
CA GLY A 184 1.17 9.61 -14.39
C GLY A 184 -0.09 8.83 -14.11
N ALA A 185 0.05 7.50 -14.04
CA ALA A 185 -1.03 6.58 -13.72
C ALA A 185 -0.87 6.07 -12.28
N PHE A 186 -1.87 6.33 -11.47
CA PHE A 186 -1.95 5.98 -10.06
C PHE A 186 -3.09 4.99 -9.85
N ILE A 187 -2.80 3.85 -9.23
CA ILE A 187 -3.79 2.81 -8.96
C ILE A 187 -4.30 2.90 -7.53
N ASP A 188 -5.60 2.70 -7.39
CA ASP A 188 -6.32 2.62 -6.13
C ASP A 188 -7.19 1.35 -6.18
N ILE A 189 -6.89 0.39 -5.33
CA ILE A 189 -7.59 -0.90 -5.26
C ILE A 189 -8.38 -0.93 -3.97
N SER A 190 -9.70 -1.06 -4.08
CA SER A 190 -10.55 -1.38 -2.93
C SER A 190 -10.51 -2.89 -2.63
N THR A 191 -11.20 -3.31 -1.58
CA THR A 191 -11.49 -4.72 -1.33
C THR A 191 -12.10 -5.38 -2.57
N GLY A 192 -11.94 -6.67 -2.72
CA GLY A 192 -12.53 -7.44 -3.83
C GLY A 192 -11.56 -7.84 -4.94
N TYR A 193 -10.31 -7.37 -4.89
CA TYR A 193 -9.24 -7.84 -5.76
C TYR A 193 -8.10 -8.47 -4.96
N ASP A 194 -7.69 -9.67 -5.31
CA ASP A 194 -6.48 -10.33 -4.81
C ASP A 194 -5.23 -9.74 -5.45
N SER A 195 -5.29 -9.54 -6.76
CA SER A 195 -4.19 -8.97 -7.52
C SER A 195 -4.65 -8.33 -8.83
N VAL A 196 -3.85 -7.38 -9.30
CA VAL A 196 -4.07 -6.70 -10.58
C VAL A 196 -2.74 -6.52 -11.29
N THR A 197 -2.66 -6.93 -12.54
CA THR A 197 -1.54 -6.61 -13.43
C THR A 197 -1.96 -5.53 -14.42
N ILE A 198 -1.24 -4.43 -14.45
CA ILE A 198 -1.46 -3.34 -15.39
C ILE A 198 -0.41 -3.42 -16.50
N PHE A 199 -0.86 -3.37 -17.75
CA PHE A 199 -0.01 -3.26 -18.93
C PHE A 199 -0.02 -1.81 -19.42
N PHE A 200 1.16 -1.22 -19.60
CA PHE A 200 1.29 0.20 -19.91
C PHE A 200 2.51 0.50 -20.79
N ASP A 201 2.48 1.65 -21.47
CA ASP A 201 3.62 2.21 -22.18
C ASP A 201 4.35 3.19 -21.24
N GLY A 202 5.68 3.13 -21.16
CA GLY A 202 6.47 4.03 -20.33
C GLY A 202 7.96 4.06 -20.71
#